data_fe5f19f8f4b2ebf21a091f3781e9cc61
#
_entry.id   fe5f19f8f4b2ebf21a091f3781e9cc61
#
_cell.length_a   1.000
_cell.length_b   1.000
_cell.length_c   1.000
_cell.angle_alpha   90.00
_cell.angle_beta   90.00
_cell.angle_gamma   90.00
#
_symmetry.space_group_name_H-M   'P 1'
#
loop_
_entity.id
_entity.type
_entity.pdbx_description
1 polymer ?
#
loop_
_entity_poly.entity_id
_entity_poly.type
_entity_poly.pdbx_seq_one_letter_code
_entity_poly.pdbx_strand_id
1 'polypeptide(L)'
;MTTINSVETAIKALKNDDPGVRYHAVWWLGKNRAGSAVRHLIECLHDEGDQTSTGGYPLRRQAARSLGLIKDTSCTPYLLETLHTKDIHLHEATLRALIELKTADCKDELNKYVEKNIEDKPIEALIETLATYKMWNAKEKVEPYLHSGSERIASAAASYFYACTGEVTYLSKVHTYLRHSNRFIRQSAAFDLARIASIKSTESILKARIPNNIKMHALKSILEGSILHQKECMHAPYGNLNTNQQRIIEDLDNLIRENFAGNIVIDKAILPGRTSDNNQAKNGNICLSDTLNLLKSPSLEDRELGIHLLTNNNQFIHSDLSNLYFSESDQDIKVGLIKAMASTENPRFFTALLDAVGVEIGNHCQGNIRRIATCALGRMISQNHINKEAAQSIIEKLAWAITKPDDWGLRYSASLALEEISTNQSTELLTMASRLESDAVVLMRINLAKHKTVNL
;
A
#
# COMPACT_ATOMS: atom_id res chain seq x y z
N MET A 1 -22.89 -13.41 -14.73
CA MET A 1 -22.01 -13.11 -13.57
C MET A 1 -22.67 -12.02 -12.75
N THR A 2 -22.84 -12.20 -11.45
CA THR A 2 -23.41 -11.18 -10.55
C THR A 2 -22.37 -10.08 -10.36
N THR A 3 -22.57 -8.93 -10.97
CA THR A 3 -21.64 -7.81 -10.83
C THR A 3 -21.78 -7.20 -9.43
N ILE A 4 -20.75 -7.28 -8.61
CA ILE A 4 -20.74 -6.69 -7.27
C ILE A 4 -20.24 -5.24 -7.43
N ASN A 5 -21.15 -4.27 -7.27
CA ASN A 5 -20.89 -2.85 -7.42
C ASN A 5 -21.47 -1.99 -6.30
N SER A 6 -22.19 -2.58 -5.36
CA SER A 6 -22.75 -1.91 -4.18
C SER A 6 -22.71 -2.82 -2.96
N VAL A 7 -22.90 -2.25 -1.77
CA VAL A 7 -22.96 -3.00 -0.51
C VAL A 7 -24.12 -4.01 -0.55
N GLU A 8 -25.27 -3.64 -1.09
CA GLU A 8 -26.44 -4.49 -1.19
C GLU A 8 -26.20 -5.69 -2.12
N THR A 9 -25.56 -5.45 -3.29
CA THR A 9 -25.22 -6.54 -4.22
C THR A 9 -24.16 -7.47 -3.65
N ALA A 10 -23.20 -6.93 -2.88
CA ALA A 10 -22.19 -7.71 -2.19
C ALA A 10 -22.81 -8.57 -1.07
N ILE A 11 -23.68 -8.01 -0.22
CA ILE A 11 -24.38 -8.77 0.83
C ILE A 11 -25.22 -9.88 0.22
N LYS A 12 -25.94 -9.61 -0.87
CA LYS A 12 -26.70 -10.64 -1.59
C LYS A 12 -25.80 -11.75 -2.13
N ALA A 13 -24.61 -11.41 -2.61
CA ALA A 13 -23.64 -12.36 -3.16
C ALA A 13 -23.02 -13.29 -2.09
N LEU A 14 -23.09 -12.94 -0.79
CA LEU A 14 -22.64 -13.84 0.30
C LEU A 14 -23.46 -15.14 0.38
N LYS A 15 -24.66 -15.17 -0.22
CA LYS A 15 -25.52 -16.37 -0.27
C LYS A 15 -25.42 -17.13 -1.58
N ASN A 16 -24.46 -16.80 -2.44
CA ASN A 16 -24.27 -17.49 -3.72
C ASN A 16 -23.73 -18.91 -3.50
N ASP A 17 -24.15 -19.86 -4.33
CA ASP A 17 -23.65 -21.24 -4.28
C ASP A 17 -22.16 -21.36 -4.61
N ASP A 18 -21.65 -20.49 -5.47
CA ASP A 18 -20.23 -20.46 -5.86
C ASP A 18 -19.37 -19.86 -4.71
N PRO A 19 -18.45 -20.64 -4.12
CA PRO A 19 -17.54 -20.17 -3.06
C PRO A 19 -16.67 -18.99 -3.51
N GLY A 20 -16.26 -18.94 -4.79
CA GLY A 20 -15.46 -17.84 -5.34
C GLY A 20 -16.23 -16.52 -5.33
N VAL A 21 -17.53 -16.55 -5.65
CA VAL A 21 -18.40 -15.37 -5.59
C VAL A 21 -18.59 -14.91 -4.14
N ARG A 22 -18.81 -15.85 -3.20
CA ARG A 22 -18.89 -15.51 -1.76
C ARG A 22 -17.60 -14.89 -1.26
N TYR A 23 -16.45 -15.48 -1.58
CA TYR A 23 -15.13 -14.97 -1.21
C TYR A 23 -14.89 -13.56 -1.75
N HIS A 24 -15.20 -13.33 -3.03
CA HIS A 24 -15.08 -12.00 -3.64
C HIS A 24 -16.01 -10.98 -2.98
N ALA A 25 -17.23 -11.36 -2.61
CA ALA A 25 -18.17 -10.50 -1.91
C ALA A 25 -17.63 -10.07 -0.53
N VAL A 26 -17.11 -11.02 0.25
CA VAL A 26 -16.48 -10.75 1.55
C VAL A 26 -15.28 -9.82 1.40
N TRP A 27 -14.42 -10.06 0.41
CA TRP A 27 -13.27 -9.22 0.11
C TRP A 27 -13.71 -7.79 -0.27
N TRP A 28 -14.72 -7.67 -1.16
CA TRP A 28 -15.24 -6.39 -1.62
C TRP A 28 -15.81 -5.55 -0.47
N LEU A 29 -16.58 -6.17 0.43
CA LEU A 29 -17.14 -5.50 1.61
C LEU A 29 -16.07 -4.97 2.56
N GLY A 30 -15.02 -5.76 2.80
CA GLY A 30 -13.87 -5.33 3.61
C GLY A 30 -13.11 -4.17 2.98
N LYS A 31 -12.81 -4.28 1.69
CA LYS A 31 -12.09 -3.26 0.91
C LYS A 31 -12.84 -1.91 0.92
N ASN A 32 -14.16 -1.95 0.76
CA ASN A 32 -14.99 -0.74 0.77
C ASN A 32 -15.41 -0.29 2.18
N ARG A 33 -14.89 -0.96 3.23
CA ARG A 33 -15.19 -0.65 4.65
C ARG A 33 -16.68 -0.54 4.93
N ALA A 34 -17.44 -1.50 4.41
CA ALA A 34 -18.89 -1.53 4.51
C ALA A 34 -19.35 -1.86 5.94
N GLY A 35 -19.47 -0.86 6.83
CA GLY A 35 -19.88 -1.03 8.22
C GLY A 35 -21.25 -1.72 8.38
N SER A 36 -22.19 -1.47 7.49
CA SER A 36 -23.50 -2.13 7.49
C SER A 36 -23.44 -3.65 7.23
N ALA A 37 -22.31 -4.17 6.72
CA ALA A 37 -22.12 -5.58 6.44
C ALA A 37 -21.46 -6.36 7.60
N VAL A 38 -21.06 -5.72 8.68
CA VAL A 38 -20.32 -6.34 9.80
C VAL A 38 -21.02 -7.59 10.32
N ARG A 39 -22.34 -7.53 10.55
CA ARG A 39 -23.13 -8.70 11.01
C ARG A 39 -23.03 -9.87 10.04
N HIS A 40 -23.14 -9.64 8.75
CA HIS A 40 -23.07 -10.69 7.73
C HIS A 40 -21.65 -11.29 7.63
N LEU A 41 -20.61 -10.46 7.83
CA LEU A 41 -19.23 -10.93 7.86
C LEU A 41 -18.92 -11.76 9.12
N ILE A 42 -19.55 -11.45 10.26
CA ILE A 42 -19.50 -12.27 11.47
C ILE A 42 -20.09 -13.66 11.19
N GLU A 43 -21.23 -13.75 10.50
CA GLU A 43 -21.83 -15.02 10.09
C GLU A 43 -20.86 -15.84 9.22
N CYS A 44 -20.09 -15.18 8.33
CA CYS A 44 -19.08 -15.85 7.50
C CYS A 44 -17.88 -16.41 8.29
N LEU A 45 -17.63 -16.00 9.54
CA LEU A 45 -16.59 -16.60 10.39
C LEU A 45 -16.89 -18.06 10.75
N HIS A 46 -18.15 -18.47 10.64
CA HIS A 46 -18.61 -19.82 10.97
C HIS A 46 -18.99 -20.65 9.72
N ASP A 47 -18.72 -20.15 8.52
CA ASP A 47 -19.04 -20.87 7.27
C ASP A 47 -18.21 -22.16 7.15
N GLU A 48 -18.87 -23.27 6.85
CA GLU A 48 -18.24 -24.60 6.69
C GLU A 48 -18.34 -25.13 5.24
N GLY A 49 -18.82 -24.29 4.33
CA GLY A 49 -19.18 -24.72 2.98
C GLY A 49 -18.01 -24.85 2.01
N ASP A 50 -16.80 -24.36 2.33
CA ASP A 50 -15.66 -24.33 1.38
C ASP A 50 -14.34 -24.82 1.99
N GLN A 51 -14.39 -25.90 2.76
CA GLN A 51 -13.18 -26.49 3.32
C GLN A 51 -12.20 -26.92 2.23
N THR A 52 -10.92 -26.49 2.35
CA THR A 52 -9.85 -26.93 1.45
C THR A 52 -9.37 -28.34 1.80
N SER A 53 -8.69 -29.00 0.85
CA SER A 53 -8.05 -30.31 1.07
C SER A 53 -7.03 -30.31 2.22
N THR A 54 -6.51 -29.15 2.59
CA THR A 54 -5.59 -28.95 3.72
C THR A 54 -6.28 -28.60 5.04
N GLY A 55 -7.62 -28.64 5.08
CA GLY A 55 -8.41 -28.46 6.30
C GLY A 55 -8.75 -27.01 6.68
N GLY A 56 -8.39 -26.04 5.84
CA GLY A 56 -8.71 -24.63 6.13
C GLY A 56 -10.01 -24.15 5.46
N TYR A 57 -10.52 -23.00 5.89
CA TYR A 57 -11.73 -22.37 5.37
C TYR A 57 -11.41 -20.98 4.81
N PRO A 58 -11.22 -20.82 3.48
CA PRO A 58 -10.84 -19.54 2.85
C PRO A 58 -11.81 -18.40 3.16
N LEU A 59 -13.12 -18.67 3.18
CA LEU A 59 -14.14 -17.66 3.45
C LEU A 59 -14.03 -17.12 4.88
N ARG A 60 -13.86 -17.99 5.88
CA ARG A 60 -13.66 -17.57 7.28
C ARG A 60 -12.45 -16.65 7.43
N ARG A 61 -11.33 -17.02 6.82
CA ARG A 61 -10.09 -16.21 6.84
C ARG A 61 -10.27 -14.86 6.19
N GLN A 62 -10.98 -14.82 5.06
CA GLN A 62 -11.26 -13.56 4.39
C GLN A 62 -12.25 -12.70 5.19
N ALA A 63 -13.23 -13.31 5.87
CA ALA A 63 -14.16 -12.59 6.75
C ALA A 63 -13.41 -11.92 7.91
N ALA A 64 -12.51 -12.64 8.59
CA ALA A 64 -11.68 -12.06 9.63
C ALA A 64 -10.85 -10.87 9.14
N ARG A 65 -10.21 -10.99 7.97
CA ARG A 65 -9.44 -9.88 7.35
C ARG A 65 -10.34 -8.68 7.03
N SER A 66 -11.52 -8.92 6.47
CA SER A 66 -12.47 -7.87 6.09
C SER A 66 -13.01 -7.13 7.31
N LEU A 67 -13.31 -7.83 8.40
CA LEU A 67 -13.71 -7.23 9.68
C LEU A 67 -12.61 -6.32 10.24
N GLY A 68 -11.34 -6.75 10.18
CA GLY A 68 -10.20 -5.91 10.55
C GLY A 68 -10.10 -4.63 9.72
N LEU A 69 -10.32 -4.71 8.40
CA LEU A 69 -10.29 -3.55 7.49
C LEU A 69 -11.42 -2.56 7.74
N ILE A 70 -12.61 -3.04 8.11
CA ILE A 70 -13.78 -2.20 8.45
C ILE A 70 -13.54 -1.41 9.73
N LYS A 71 -12.78 -1.97 10.67
CA LYS A 71 -12.43 -1.35 11.96
C LYS A 71 -13.62 -1.09 12.90
N ASP A 72 -14.68 -1.89 12.80
CA ASP A 72 -15.79 -1.87 13.75
C ASP A 72 -15.46 -2.80 14.92
N THR A 73 -15.25 -2.22 16.10
CA THR A 73 -14.83 -2.97 17.30
C THR A 73 -15.91 -3.92 17.84
N SER A 74 -17.17 -3.79 17.42
CA SER A 74 -18.26 -4.68 17.83
C SER A 74 -18.03 -6.14 17.39
N CYS A 75 -17.20 -6.37 16.37
CA CYS A 75 -16.85 -7.73 15.92
C CYS A 75 -15.77 -8.42 16.76
N THR A 76 -15.11 -7.71 17.70
CA THR A 76 -13.99 -8.24 18.50
C THR A 76 -14.31 -9.54 19.24
N PRO A 77 -15.42 -9.69 19.97
CA PRO A 77 -15.74 -10.94 20.66
C PRO A 77 -15.81 -12.13 19.71
N TYR A 78 -16.42 -11.97 18.54
CA TYR A 78 -16.58 -13.04 17.55
C TYR A 78 -15.23 -13.42 16.90
N LEU A 79 -14.35 -12.45 16.70
CA LEU A 79 -12.99 -12.74 16.25
C LEU A 79 -12.21 -13.53 17.32
N LEU A 80 -12.32 -13.16 18.59
CA LEU A 80 -11.64 -13.87 19.69
C LEU A 80 -12.13 -15.32 19.83
N GLU A 81 -13.41 -15.60 19.58
CA GLU A 81 -13.95 -16.96 19.54
C GLU A 81 -13.23 -17.85 18.52
N THR A 82 -12.81 -17.28 17.38
CA THR A 82 -12.10 -18.06 16.35
C THR A 82 -10.76 -18.61 16.82
N LEU A 83 -10.11 -18.03 17.85
CA LEU A 83 -8.87 -18.53 18.46
C LEU A 83 -9.07 -19.84 19.26
N HIS A 84 -10.29 -20.32 19.40
CA HIS A 84 -10.64 -21.59 19.99
C HIS A 84 -10.91 -22.70 18.97
N THR A 85 -10.90 -22.38 17.67
CA THR A 85 -11.10 -23.35 16.59
C THR A 85 -9.83 -24.17 16.34
N LYS A 86 -9.92 -25.16 15.44
CA LYS A 86 -8.74 -25.93 14.98
C LYS A 86 -8.10 -25.33 13.72
N ASP A 87 -8.69 -24.28 13.13
CA ASP A 87 -8.16 -23.64 11.91
C ASP A 87 -7.06 -22.64 12.25
N ILE A 88 -5.81 -23.08 12.23
CA ILE A 88 -4.62 -22.26 12.51
C ILE A 88 -4.48 -21.07 11.55
N HIS A 89 -4.90 -21.25 10.31
CA HIS A 89 -4.88 -20.14 9.33
C HIS A 89 -5.94 -19.07 9.65
N LEU A 90 -7.04 -19.46 10.30
CA LEU A 90 -8.02 -18.51 10.82
C LEU A 90 -7.46 -17.77 12.05
N HIS A 91 -6.69 -18.44 12.91
CA HIS A 91 -5.99 -17.79 14.03
C HIS A 91 -5.05 -16.69 13.52
N GLU A 92 -4.27 -16.95 12.46
CA GLU A 92 -3.41 -15.92 11.87
C GLU A 92 -4.23 -14.73 11.35
N ALA A 93 -5.30 -15.00 10.60
CA ALA A 93 -6.17 -13.95 10.08
C ALA A 93 -6.83 -13.10 11.18
N THR A 94 -7.23 -13.76 12.27
CA THR A 94 -7.80 -13.12 13.47
C THR A 94 -6.77 -12.22 14.17
N LEU A 95 -5.57 -12.73 14.44
CA LEU A 95 -4.50 -11.94 15.06
C LEU A 95 -4.18 -10.68 14.24
N ARG A 96 -4.10 -10.81 12.91
CA ARG A 96 -3.90 -9.67 12.02
C ARG A 96 -5.08 -8.71 12.03
N ALA A 97 -6.32 -9.20 12.10
CA ALA A 97 -7.52 -8.35 12.23
C ALA A 97 -7.52 -7.57 13.54
N LEU A 98 -7.13 -8.18 14.64
CA LEU A 98 -7.00 -7.53 15.95
C LEU A 98 -5.96 -6.39 15.91
N ILE A 99 -4.84 -6.55 15.18
CA ILE A 99 -3.84 -5.48 14.97
C ILE A 99 -4.49 -4.25 14.31
N GLU A 100 -5.42 -4.44 13.37
CA GLU A 100 -6.11 -3.35 12.69
C GLU A 100 -7.17 -2.68 13.59
N LEU A 101 -7.88 -3.45 14.42
CA LEU A 101 -8.95 -2.98 15.30
C LEU A 101 -8.41 -2.16 16.48
N LYS A 102 -7.26 -2.53 17.04
CA LYS A 102 -6.61 -1.85 18.19
C LYS A 102 -7.53 -1.66 19.41
N THR A 103 -8.43 -2.60 19.67
CA THR A 103 -9.32 -2.57 20.82
C THR A 103 -8.65 -3.12 22.08
N ALA A 104 -8.91 -2.53 23.25
CA ALA A 104 -8.30 -2.96 24.52
C ALA A 104 -8.88 -4.30 25.04
N ASP A 105 -10.09 -4.65 24.67
CA ASP A 105 -10.88 -5.73 25.26
C ASP A 105 -10.37 -7.15 24.91
N CYS A 106 -9.35 -7.25 24.07
CA CYS A 106 -8.81 -8.55 23.64
C CYS A 106 -7.64 -9.09 24.51
N LYS A 107 -7.10 -8.29 25.44
CA LYS A 107 -5.85 -8.64 26.15
C LYS A 107 -5.96 -9.91 26.98
N ASP A 108 -7.07 -10.14 27.67
CA ASP A 108 -7.25 -11.31 28.51
C ASP A 108 -7.29 -12.62 27.68
N GLU A 109 -8.00 -12.60 26.55
CA GLU A 109 -8.04 -13.74 25.63
C GLU A 109 -6.69 -13.98 24.94
N LEU A 110 -5.97 -12.91 24.58
CA LEU A 110 -4.62 -13.03 24.04
C LEU A 110 -3.64 -13.63 25.08
N ASN A 111 -3.73 -13.25 26.36
CA ASN A 111 -2.94 -13.88 27.43
C ASN A 111 -3.23 -15.39 27.53
N LYS A 112 -4.51 -15.77 27.52
CA LYS A 112 -4.89 -17.19 27.51
C LYS A 112 -4.38 -17.92 26.25
N TYR A 113 -4.44 -17.25 25.09
CA TYR A 113 -3.96 -17.81 23.84
C TYR A 113 -2.44 -18.01 23.82
N VAL A 114 -1.67 -17.11 24.41
CA VAL A 114 -0.20 -17.24 24.57
C VAL A 114 0.15 -18.53 25.32
N GLU A 115 -0.57 -18.85 26.40
CA GLU A 115 -0.30 -20.01 27.24
C GLU A 115 -0.73 -21.36 26.62
N LYS A 116 -1.63 -21.36 25.63
CA LYS A 116 -2.06 -22.58 24.95
C LYS A 116 -0.90 -23.21 24.17
N ASN A 117 -0.71 -24.52 24.35
CA ASN A 117 0.18 -25.30 23.49
C ASN A 117 -0.58 -25.76 22.25
N ILE A 118 -0.39 -25.06 21.14
CA ILE A 118 -1.05 -25.29 19.85
C ILE A 118 0.04 -25.62 18.84
N GLU A 119 -0.08 -26.75 18.16
CA GLU A 119 0.79 -27.13 17.06
C GLU A 119 0.62 -26.11 15.92
N ASP A 120 1.72 -25.76 15.26
CA ASP A 120 1.76 -24.77 14.16
C ASP A 120 1.15 -23.40 14.51
N LYS A 121 1.15 -23.04 15.80
CA LYS A 121 0.70 -21.69 16.23
C LYS A 121 1.33 -20.60 15.37
N PRO A 122 0.57 -19.60 14.88
CA PRO A 122 1.08 -18.53 14.02
C PRO A 122 1.91 -17.52 14.84
N ILE A 123 3.14 -17.91 15.19
CA ILE A 123 4.03 -17.21 16.12
C ILE A 123 4.35 -15.81 15.65
N GLU A 124 4.65 -15.61 14.35
CA GLU A 124 4.93 -14.28 13.83
C GLU A 124 3.75 -13.33 14.09
N ALA A 125 2.54 -13.70 13.66
CA ALA A 125 1.34 -12.88 13.87
C ALA A 125 1.01 -12.67 15.35
N LEU A 126 1.28 -13.67 16.20
CA LEU A 126 1.11 -13.56 17.64
C LEU A 126 2.05 -12.51 18.24
N ILE A 127 3.35 -12.60 17.96
CA ILE A 127 4.35 -11.63 18.45
C ILE A 127 4.00 -10.20 17.99
N GLU A 128 3.61 -10.05 16.72
CA GLU A 128 3.16 -8.79 16.15
C GLU A 128 1.94 -8.20 16.89
N THR A 129 0.99 -9.08 17.23
CA THR A 129 -0.19 -8.68 18.00
C THR A 129 0.19 -8.26 19.42
N LEU A 130 1.01 -9.04 20.10
CA LEU A 130 1.49 -8.74 21.45
C LEU A 130 2.24 -7.39 21.49
N ALA A 131 3.07 -7.09 20.49
CA ALA A 131 3.77 -5.82 20.36
C ALA A 131 2.78 -4.66 20.16
N THR A 132 1.77 -4.83 19.30
CA THR A 132 0.75 -3.82 19.02
C THR A 132 -0.05 -3.45 20.26
N TYR A 133 -0.39 -4.44 21.09
CA TYR A 133 -1.15 -4.25 22.32
C TYR A 133 -0.26 -3.93 23.54
N LYS A 134 1.06 -3.78 23.35
CA LYS A 134 2.04 -3.49 24.42
C LYS A 134 1.94 -4.53 25.55
N MET A 135 1.79 -5.82 25.21
CA MET A 135 1.67 -6.93 26.17
C MET A 135 3.06 -7.41 26.62
N TRP A 136 3.74 -6.58 27.40
CA TRP A 136 5.14 -6.82 27.81
C TRP A 136 5.28 -7.93 28.85
N ASN A 137 4.19 -8.34 29.48
CA ASN A 137 4.13 -9.53 30.35
C ASN A 137 4.42 -10.84 29.60
N ALA A 138 4.28 -10.87 28.27
CA ALA A 138 4.63 -12.03 27.46
C ALA A 138 6.14 -12.10 27.10
N LYS A 139 7.00 -11.22 27.64
CA LYS A 139 8.42 -11.11 27.29
C LYS A 139 9.15 -12.46 27.36
N GLU A 140 8.99 -13.22 28.44
CA GLU A 140 9.63 -14.52 28.63
C GLU A 140 9.19 -15.56 27.59
N LYS A 141 7.94 -15.47 27.10
CA LYS A 141 7.40 -16.36 26.07
C LYS A 141 7.89 -15.97 24.66
N VAL A 142 8.24 -14.70 24.45
CA VAL A 142 8.75 -14.19 23.16
C VAL A 142 10.27 -14.34 23.04
N GLU A 143 11.01 -14.32 24.15
CA GLU A 143 12.47 -14.33 24.18
C GLU A 143 13.12 -15.48 23.38
N PRO A 144 12.64 -16.73 23.46
CA PRO A 144 13.22 -17.83 22.68
C PRO A 144 13.20 -17.58 21.17
N TYR A 145 12.24 -16.81 20.68
CA TYR A 145 12.09 -16.50 19.25
C TYR A 145 13.10 -15.49 18.71
N LEU A 146 13.85 -14.80 19.57
CA LEU A 146 14.98 -13.97 19.13
C LEU A 146 16.05 -14.79 18.37
N HIS A 147 16.14 -16.09 18.66
CA HIS A 147 17.09 -17.01 18.03
C HIS A 147 16.39 -18.05 17.14
N SER A 148 15.14 -17.75 16.70
CA SER A 148 14.40 -18.63 15.79
C SER A 148 15.17 -18.89 14.49
N GLY A 149 15.11 -20.13 13.98
CA GLY A 149 15.61 -20.46 12.65
C GLY A 149 14.82 -19.78 11.50
N SER A 150 13.64 -19.24 11.80
CA SER A 150 12.90 -18.37 10.86
C SER A 150 13.27 -16.90 11.09
N GLU A 151 13.91 -16.28 10.10
CA GLU A 151 14.31 -14.86 10.16
C GLU A 151 13.10 -13.93 10.33
N ARG A 152 11.93 -14.31 9.80
CA ARG A 152 10.69 -13.55 9.96
C ARG A 152 10.26 -13.50 11.42
N ILE A 153 10.25 -14.65 12.09
CA ILE A 153 9.91 -14.75 13.52
C ILE A 153 10.95 -14.03 14.37
N ALA A 154 12.24 -14.19 14.06
CA ALA A 154 13.33 -13.52 14.76
C ALA A 154 13.28 -11.99 14.60
N SER A 155 12.87 -11.48 13.42
CA SER A 155 12.65 -10.07 13.16
C SER A 155 11.47 -9.52 13.99
N ALA A 156 10.33 -10.22 13.99
CA ALA A 156 9.17 -9.84 14.79
C ALA A 156 9.49 -9.83 16.30
N ALA A 157 10.26 -10.82 16.80
CA ALA A 157 10.71 -10.87 18.20
C ALA A 157 11.65 -9.70 18.53
N ALA A 158 12.61 -9.38 17.66
CA ALA A 158 13.49 -8.22 17.84
C ALA A 158 12.71 -6.91 17.84
N SER A 159 11.70 -6.77 16.97
CA SER A 159 10.77 -5.64 16.94
C SER A 159 10.01 -5.48 18.27
N TYR A 160 9.46 -6.58 18.79
CA TYR A 160 8.80 -6.61 20.10
C TYR A 160 9.73 -6.16 21.23
N PHE A 161 10.95 -6.71 21.28
CA PHE A 161 11.93 -6.39 22.32
C PHE A 161 12.37 -4.93 22.26
N TYR A 162 12.61 -4.40 21.05
CA TYR A 162 12.91 -2.97 20.91
C TYR A 162 11.75 -2.10 21.40
N ALA A 163 10.52 -2.43 21.02
CA ALA A 163 9.35 -1.67 21.47
C ALA A 163 9.15 -1.73 23.00
N CYS A 164 9.54 -2.85 23.64
CA CYS A 164 9.45 -3.05 25.07
C CYS A 164 10.56 -2.34 25.86
N THR A 165 11.82 -2.41 25.38
CA THR A 165 13.02 -2.01 26.15
C THR A 165 13.67 -0.72 25.66
N GLY A 166 13.47 -0.37 24.38
CA GLY A 166 14.18 0.73 23.72
C GLY A 166 15.64 0.41 23.35
N GLU A 167 16.13 -0.82 23.58
CA GLU A 167 17.52 -1.20 23.34
C GLU A 167 17.85 -1.25 21.84
N VAL A 168 18.83 -0.43 21.44
CA VAL A 168 19.22 -0.25 20.03
C VAL A 168 19.73 -1.53 19.35
N THR A 169 20.25 -2.49 20.14
CA THR A 169 20.70 -3.79 19.64
C THR A 169 19.58 -4.54 18.89
N TYR A 170 18.38 -4.52 19.44
CA TYR A 170 17.22 -5.14 18.77
C TYR A 170 16.81 -4.40 17.49
N LEU A 171 16.82 -3.07 17.50
CA LEU A 171 16.56 -2.27 16.29
C LEU A 171 17.59 -2.57 15.20
N SER A 172 18.88 -2.64 15.57
CA SER A 172 19.97 -2.97 14.66
C SER A 172 19.76 -4.36 14.03
N LYS A 173 19.29 -5.33 14.80
CA LYS A 173 18.94 -6.67 14.29
C LYS A 173 17.85 -6.60 13.21
N VAL A 174 16.77 -5.85 13.42
CA VAL A 174 15.73 -5.67 12.41
C VAL A 174 16.28 -4.98 11.15
N HIS A 175 17.16 -3.97 11.30
CA HIS A 175 17.84 -3.33 10.17
C HIS A 175 18.70 -4.28 9.35
N THR A 176 19.30 -5.33 9.94
CA THR A 176 20.04 -6.33 9.16
C THR A 176 19.13 -7.11 8.22
N TYR A 177 17.90 -7.40 8.63
CA TYR A 177 16.90 -8.09 7.79
C TYR A 177 16.43 -7.24 6.60
N LEU A 178 16.47 -5.91 6.66
CA LEU A 178 16.23 -5.06 5.49
C LEU A 178 17.23 -5.26 4.35
N ARG A 179 18.43 -5.81 4.65
CA ARG A 179 19.49 -6.09 3.68
C ARG A 179 19.55 -7.56 3.28
N HIS A 180 18.64 -8.39 3.76
CA HIS A 180 18.62 -9.82 3.51
C HIS A 180 18.49 -10.13 2.00
N SER A 181 19.06 -11.23 1.52
CA SER A 181 18.99 -11.66 0.12
C SER A 181 17.55 -11.96 -0.31
N ASN A 182 16.76 -12.60 0.55
CA ASN A 182 15.35 -12.91 0.30
C ASN A 182 14.48 -11.66 0.40
N ARG A 183 13.75 -11.35 -0.70
CA ARG A 183 12.86 -10.18 -0.78
C ARG A 183 11.74 -10.20 0.26
N PHE A 184 11.20 -11.37 0.60
CA PHE A 184 10.09 -11.48 1.57
C PHE A 184 10.54 -11.15 2.99
N ILE A 185 11.78 -11.50 3.35
CA ILE A 185 12.36 -11.13 4.65
C ILE A 185 12.59 -9.62 4.72
N ARG A 186 13.11 -8.99 3.65
CA ARG A 186 13.24 -7.53 3.61
C ARG A 186 11.90 -6.81 3.79
N GLN A 187 10.85 -7.31 3.12
CA GLN A 187 9.51 -6.73 3.22
C GLN A 187 8.93 -6.89 4.63
N SER A 188 9.06 -8.06 5.23
CA SER A 188 8.62 -8.32 6.62
C SER A 188 9.34 -7.39 7.60
N ALA A 189 10.67 -7.25 7.48
CA ALA A 189 11.44 -6.33 8.33
C ALA A 189 10.97 -4.88 8.19
N ALA A 190 10.57 -4.44 6.99
CA ALA A 190 10.01 -3.11 6.80
C ALA A 190 8.67 -2.93 7.52
N PHE A 191 7.80 -3.94 7.56
CA PHE A 191 6.56 -3.92 8.35
C PHE A 191 6.86 -3.93 9.85
N ASP A 192 7.88 -4.66 10.30
CA ASP A 192 8.32 -4.64 11.69
C ASP A 192 8.79 -3.24 12.12
N LEU A 193 9.60 -2.58 11.28
CA LEU A 193 10.05 -1.21 11.52
C LEU A 193 8.92 -0.19 11.48
N ALA A 194 7.93 -0.41 10.61
CA ALA A 194 6.69 0.38 10.57
C ALA A 194 5.93 0.30 11.90
N ARG A 195 5.84 -0.89 12.48
CA ARG A 195 5.17 -1.14 13.77
C ARG A 195 5.92 -0.53 14.94
N ILE A 196 7.25 -0.59 14.93
CA ILE A 196 8.11 0.10 15.89
C ILE A 196 7.90 1.61 15.84
N ALA A 197 7.54 2.15 14.69
CA ALA A 197 7.34 3.58 14.42
C ALA A 197 8.55 4.45 14.79
N SER A 198 9.77 3.92 14.68
CA SER A 198 10.99 4.65 15.01
C SER A 198 11.47 5.52 13.85
N ILE A 199 11.53 6.82 14.04
CA ILE A 199 12.08 7.80 13.07
C ILE A 199 13.51 7.42 12.64
N LYS A 200 14.30 6.80 13.52
CA LYS A 200 15.66 6.33 13.20
C LYS A 200 15.71 5.30 12.08
N SER A 201 14.59 4.69 11.72
CA SER A 201 14.50 3.67 10.66
C SER A 201 14.20 4.24 9.27
N THR A 202 13.81 5.51 9.16
CA THR A 202 13.37 6.15 7.90
C THR A 202 14.40 6.00 6.78
N GLU A 203 15.65 6.39 7.04
CA GLU A 203 16.73 6.33 6.04
C GLU A 203 17.05 4.88 5.61
N SER A 204 17.03 3.93 6.55
CA SER A 204 17.27 2.51 6.26
C SER A 204 16.17 1.93 5.39
N ILE A 205 14.90 2.31 5.60
CA ILE A 205 13.75 1.89 4.80
C ILE A 205 13.84 2.49 3.38
N LEU A 206 14.18 3.77 3.26
CA LEU A 206 14.33 4.43 1.96
C LEU A 206 15.42 3.77 1.10
N LYS A 207 16.55 3.41 1.69
CA LYS A 207 17.67 2.73 1.02
C LYS A 207 17.44 1.24 0.76
N ALA A 208 16.41 0.63 1.38
CA ALA A 208 16.16 -0.80 1.24
C ALA A 208 15.68 -1.18 -0.16
N ARG A 209 16.08 -2.36 -0.65
CA ARG A 209 15.64 -2.94 -1.93
C ARG A 209 14.27 -3.61 -1.76
N ILE A 210 13.24 -2.79 -1.48
CA ILE A 210 11.84 -3.17 -1.32
C ILE A 210 10.95 -2.28 -2.20
N PRO A 211 9.75 -2.74 -2.58
CA PRO A 211 8.82 -1.95 -3.38
C PRO A 211 8.42 -0.62 -2.73
N ASN A 212 8.23 0.43 -3.54
CA ASN A 212 7.90 1.77 -3.05
C ASN A 212 6.59 1.83 -2.26
N ASN A 213 5.59 1.01 -2.59
CA ASN A 213 4.35 0.91 -1.80
C ASN A 213 4.61 0.43 -0.37
N ILE A 214 5.59 -0.45 -0.15
CA ILE A 214 5.99 -0.89 1.19
C ILE A 214 6.75 0.22 1.91
N LYS A 215 7.67 0.92 1.23
CA LYS A 215 8.33 2.11 1.79
C LYS A 215 7.32 3.15 2.23
N MET A 216 6.37 3.50 1.36
CA MET A 216 5.30 4.45 1.68
C MET A 216 4.47 4.02 2.89
N HIS A 217 4.09 2.74 2.98
CA HIS A 217 3.35 2.21 4.13
C HIS A 217 4.17 2.34 5.42
N ALA A 218 5.44 1.96 5.37
CA ALA A 218 6.32 2.04 6.54
C ALA A 218 6.54 3.49 7.00
N LEU A 219 6.82 4.42 6.07
CA LEU A 219 6.96 5.85 6.39
C LEU A 219 5.67 6.45 6.95
N LYS A 220 4.51 6.09 6.35
CA LYS A 220 3.21 6.50 6.88
C LYS A 220 3.02 6.06 8.33
N SER A 221 3.30 4.80 8.65
CA SER A 221 3.14 4.26 10.01
C SER A 221 4.11 4.93 10.99
N ILE A 222 5.35 5.22 10.58
CA ILE A 222 6.32 5.97 11.39
C ILE A 222 5.81 7.39 11.68
N LEU A 223 5.27 8.05 10.68
CA LEU A 223 4.71 9.40 10.82
C LEU A 223 3.48 9.40 11.74
N GLU A 224 2.57 8.44 11.58
CA GLU A 224 1.41 8.25 12.46
C GLU A 224 1.83 8.06 13.93
N GLY A 225 2.80 7.19 14.17
CA GLY A 225 3.34 6.97 15.52
C GLY A 225 3.95 8.23 16.13
N SER A 226 4.68 9.01 15.33
CA SER A 226 5.25 10.30 15.74
C SER A 226 4.17 11.34 16.07
N ILE A 227 3.09 11.41 15.31
CA ILE A 227 1.95 12.31 15.53
C ILE A 227 1.23 11.94 16.83
N LEU A 228 0.96 10.64 17.04
CA LEU A 228 0.29 10.15 18.24
C LEU A 228 1.11 10.44 19.49
N HIS A 229 2.42 10.19 19.46
CA HIS A 229 3.33 10.49 20.56
C HIS A 229 3.37 11.98 20.88
N GLN A 230 3.37 12.85 19.87
CA GLN A 230 3.34 14.29 20.06
C GLN A 230 2.03 14.76 20.73
N LYS A 231 0.88 14.16 20.36
CA LYS A 231 -0.41 14.47 21.00
C LYS A 231 -0.42 14.08 22.48
N GLU A 232 0.07 12.89 22.80
CA GLU A 232 0.13 12.40 24.17
C GLU A 232 1.03 13.26 25.06
N CYS A 233 2.17 13.73 24.53
CA CYS A 233 3.18 14.46 25.30
C CYS A 233 2.94 15.98 25.37
N MET A 234 2.33 16.61 24.34
CA MET A 234 2.33 18.07 24.20
C MET A 234 0.94 18.72 24.19
N HIS A 235 -0.15 17.95 24.16
CA HIS A 235 -1.53 18.47 23.99
C HIS A 235 -1.66 19.48 22.83
N ALA A 236 -0.77 19.40 21.83
CA ALA A 236 -0.66 20.37 20.75
C ALA A 236 -1.75 20.12 19.66
N PRO A 237 -2.37 21.19 19.14
CA PRO A 237 -3.28 21.05 17.98
C PRO A 237 -2.51 20.57 16.74
N TYR A 238 -3.23 19.91 15.81
CA TYR A 238 -2.70 19.54 14.49
C TYR A 238 -2.25 20.80 13.74
N GLY A 239 -0.96 21.10 13.72
CA GLY A 239 -0.55 22.31 12.98
C GLY A 239 0.94 22.52 12.84
N ASN A 240 1.72 22.16 13.84
CA ASN A 240 3.17 22.39 13.77
C ASN A 240 3.92 21.07 13.64
N LEU A 241 4.31 20.77 12.40
CA LEU A 241 5.23 19.67 12.09
C LEU A 241 6.61 19.97 12.66
N ASN A 242 7.19 19.03 13.39
CA ASN A 242 8.61 19.10 13.69
C ASN A 242 9.44 18.74 12.44
N THR A 243 10.73 19.08 12.46
CA THR A 243 11.65 18.86 11.32
C THR A 243 11.68 17.41 10.82
N ASN A 244 11.57 16.43 11.71
CA ASN A 244 11.57 15.02 11.32
C ASN A 244 10.27 14.62 10.61
N GLN A 245 9.13 15.13 11.07
CA GLN A 245 7.84 14.88 10.42
C GLN A 245 7.79 15.53 9.03
N GLN A 246 8.29 16.76 8.89
CA GLN A 246 8.43 17.43 7.60
C GLN A 246 9.26 16.58 6.63
N ARG A 247 10.43 16.10 7.06
CA ARG A 247 11.29 15.25 6.24
C ARG A 247 10.60 13.97 5.79
N ILE A 248 9.84 13.30 6.68
CA ILE A 248 9.09 12.09 6.29
C ILE A 248 8.00 12.41 5.25
N ILE A 249 7.34 13.58 5.35
CA ILE A 249 6.36 14.01 4.34
C ILE A 249 7.06 14.29 3.01
N GLU A 250 8.21 14.97 3.01
CA GLU A 250 9.01 15.19 1.81
C GLU A 250 9.44 13.86 1.18
N ASP A 251 9.88 12.90 1.98
CA ASP A 251 10.23 11.55 1.52
C ASP A 251 9.01 10.82 0.91
N LEU A 252 7.82 10.95 1.51
CA LEU A 252 6.58 10.41 0.95
C LEU A 252 6.18 11.10 -0.36
N ASP A 253 6.26 12.44 -0.41
CA ASP A 253 6.01 13.23 -1.61
C ASP A 253 6.93 12.77 -2.74
N ASN A 254 8.23 12.61 -2.45
CA ASN A 254 9.22 12.12 -3.39
C ASN A 254 8.91 10.70 -3.86
N LEU A 255 8.62 9.76 -2.96
CA LEU A 255 8.25 8.40 -3.35
C LEU A 255 7.02 8.34 -4.27
N ILE A 256 6.11 9.29 -4.18
CA ILE A 256 4.94 9.39 -5.05
C ILE A 256 5.29 10.07 -6.37
N ARG A 257 6.12 11.13 -6.35
CA ARG A 257 6.51 11.90 -7.53
C ARG A 257 7.64 11.25 -8.33
N GLU A 258 8.64 10.67 -7.64
CA GLU A 258 9.88 10.13 -8.23
C GLU A 258 9.66 8.85 -9.04
N ASN A 259 8.46 8.49 -9.26
CA ASN A 259 8.24 7.19 -9.84
C ASN A 259 8.97 6.98 -11.16
N PHE A 260 9.59 7.99 -11.80
CA PHE A 260 10.07 7.77 -13.17
C PHE A 260 11.25 8.63 -13.64
N ALA A 261 11.68 9.62 -12.92
CA ALA A 261 12.94 10.29 -13.22
C ALA A 261 14.13 9.60 -12.56
N GLY A 262 14.16 8.27 -12.59
CA GLY A 262 15.36 7.54 -12.22
C GLY A 262 16.49 7.98 -13.15
N ASN A 263 17.50 8.62 -12.61
CA ASN A 263 18.81 8.75 -13.25
C ASN A 263 19.42 7.34 -13.38
N ILE A 264 18.79 6.49 -14.20
CA ILE A 264 19.43 5.26 -14.64
C ILE A 264 20.51 5.70 -15.62
N VAL A 265 21.72 5.75 -15.14
CA VAL A 265 22.89 5.69 -16.03
C VAL A 265 22.80 4.31 -16.68
N ILE A 266 22.10 4.24 -17.82
CA ILE A 266 22.09 3.04 -18.64
C ILE A 266 23.50 2.94 -19.18
N ASP A 267 24.28 2.08 -18.56
CA ASP A 267 25.56 1.66 -19.14
C ASP A 267 25.18 0.99 -20.48
N LYS A 268 25.59 1.62 -21.61
CA LYS A 268 25.22 1.20 -22.98
C LYS A 268 25.61 -0.27 -23.30
N ALA A 269 26.22 -0.95 -22.34
CA ALA A 269 26.69 -2.34 -22.46
C ALA A 269 25.65 -3.41 -22.13
N ILE A 270 24.45 -3.08 -21.58
CA ILE A 270 23.49 -4.08 -21.10
C ILE A 270 22.19 -4.00 -21.92
N LEU A 271 22.29 -4.29 -23.21
CA LEU A 271 21.13 -4.69 -24.02
C LEU A 271 21.06 -6.22 -24.04
N PRO A 272 19.94 -6.86 -23.64
CA PRO A 272 19.79 -8.32 -23.76
C PRO A 272 19.95 -8.74 -25.21
N GLY A 273 20.93 -9.61 -25.49
CA GLY A 273 21.19 -10.16 -26.84
C GLY A 273 22.60 -9.88 -27.42
N ARG A 274 23.49 -9.22 -26.69
CA ARG A 274 24.89 -9.10 -27.09
C ARG A 274 25.76 -10.11 -26.33
N THR A 275 25.96 -11.27 -26.94
CA THR A 275 27.18 -12.05 -26.72
C THR A 275 28.38 -11.22 -27.21
N SER A 276 29.45 -11.27 -26.47
CA SER A 276 30.67 -10.46 -26.59
C SER A 276 31.57 -10.77 -27.81
N ASP A 277 30.96 -10.99 -28.99
CA ASP A 277 31.73 -11.18 -30.22
C ASP A 277 31.18 -10.37 -31.37
N ASN A 278 32.01 -9.48 -31.83
CA ASN A 278 32.01 -8.69 -33.04
C ASN A 278 31.69 -7.20 -32.96
N ASN A 279 32.76 -6.43 -33.10
CA ASN A 279 32.84 -5.03 -33.48
C ASN A 279 32.01 -4.73 -34.75
N GLN A 280 30.74 -4.42 -34.58
CA GLN A 280 29.99 -3.56 -35.51
C GLN A 280 28.81 -2.96 -34.74
N ALA A 281 28.94 -1.70 -34.34
CA ALA A 281 27.86 -0.90 -33.81
C ALA A 281 26.82 -0.66 -34.94
N LYS A 282 25.92 -1.60 -35.17
CA LYS A 282 24.67 -1.33 -35.86
C LYS A 282 23.67 -0.88 -34.78
N ASN A 283 23.13 0.33 -34.96
CA ASN A 283 21.92 0.80 -34.26
C ASN A 283 20.80 -0.24 -34.50
N GLY A 284 20.74 -1.26 -33.66
CA GLY A 284 19.66 -2.23 -33.69
C GLY A 284 18.39 -1.48 -33.28
N ASN A 285 17.45 -1.31 -34.21
CA ASN A 285 16.10 -0.83 -33.95
C ASN A 285 15.46 -1.77 -32.96
N ILE A 286 15.37 -1.37 -31.67
CA ILE A 286 14.59 -2.11 -30.67
C ILE A 286 13.13 -1.95 -31.08
N CYS A 287 12.45 -3.06 -31.33
CA CYS A 287 11.05 -3.00 -31.72
C CYS A 287 10.11 -2.79 -30.50
N LEU A 288 8.90 -2.34 -30.77
CA LEU A 288 7.91 -2.08 -29.70
C LEU A 288 7.60 -3.36 -28.90
N SER A 289 7.48 -4.52 -29.58
CA SER A 289 7.19 -5.80 -28.93
C SER A 289 8.29 -6.21 -27.94
N ASP A 290 9.57 -6.00 -28.29
CA ASP A 290 10.68 -6.30 -27.38
C ASP A 290 10.66 -5.37 -26.17
N THR A 291 10.36 -4.09 -26.38
CA THR A 291 10.21 -3.10 -25.30
C THR A 291 9.06 -3.47 -24.36
N LEU A 292 7.92 -3.93 -24.90
CA LEU A 292 6.78 -4.38 -24.08
C LEU A 292 7.13 -5.66 -23.30
N ASN A 293 7.94 -6.56 -23.86
CA ASN A 293 8.42 -7.75 -23.15
C ASN A 293 9.32 -7.39 -21.95
N LEU A 294 10.10 -6.32 -22.05
CA LEU A 294 10.87 -5.82 -20.89
C LEU A 294 9.95 -5.43 -19.73
N LEU A 295 8.77 -4.89 -20.00
CA LEU A 295 7.82 -4.50 -18.94
C LEU A 295 7.29 -5.69 -18.13
N LYS A 296 7.30 -6.90 -18.69
CA LYS A 296 6.90 -8.16 -18.01
C LYS A 296 8.04 -8.83 -17.26
N SER A 297 9.27 -8.36 -17.42
CA SER A 297 10.43 -8.99 -16.79
C SER A 297 10.30 -9.03 -15.27
N PRO A 298 10.70 -10.11 -14.60
CA PRO A 298 10.83 -10.15 -13.15
C PRO A 298 11.91 -9.20 -12.64
N SER A 299 12.89 -8.82 -13.47
CA SER A 299 13.93 -7.83 -13.16
C SER A 299 13.34 -6.41 -13.12
N LEU A 300 13.68 -5.67 -12.07
CA LEU A 300 13.30 -4.26 -11.96
C LEU A 300 14.02 -3.43 -13.03
N GLU A 301 15.30 -3.71 -13.24
CA GLU A 301 16.16 -3.03 -14.20
C GLU A 301 15.63 -3.13 -15.63
N ASP A 302 15.14 -4.30 -16.03
CA ASP A 302 14.55 -4.51 -17.35
C ASP A 302 13.25 -3.71 -17.51
N ARG A 303 12.37 -3.72 -16.48
CA ARG A 303 11.13 -2.95 -16.54
C ARG A 303 11.40 -1.45 -16.62
N GLU A 304 12.38 -0.95 -15.87
CA GLU A 304 12.78 0.45 -15.92
C GLU A 304 13.38 0.81 -17.29
N LEU A 305 14.17 -0.09 -17.87
CA LEU A 305 14.69 0.07 -19.23
C LEU A 305 13.53 0.14 -20.26
N GLY A 306 12.54 -0.75 -20.15
CA GLY A 306 11.36 -0.72 -21.00
C GLY A 306 10.61 0.61 -20.93
N ILE A 307 10.39 1.14 -19.71
CA ILE A 307 9.74 2.45 -19.51
C ILE A 307 10.59 3.56 -20.12
N HIS A 308 11.90 3.56 -19.88
CA HIS A 308 12.82 4.56 -20.44
C HIS A 308 12.81 4.57 -21.97
N LEU A 309 12.81 3.39 -22.59
CA LEU A 309 12.72 3.26 -24.05
C LEU A 309 11.41 3.81 -24.59
N LEU A 310 10.26 3.52 -23.95
CA LEU A 310 8.96 4.08 -24.33
C LEU A 310 8.90 5.61 -24.22
N THR A 311 9.62 6.17 -23.26
CA THR A 311 9.61 7.61 -22.97
C THR A 311 10.54 8.41 -23.88
N ASN A 312 11.75 7.88 -24.15
CA ASN A 312 12.86 8.65 -24.74
C ASN A 312 13.26 8.20 -26.14
N ASN A 313 12.73 7.08 -26.65
CA ASN A 313 13.05 6.65 -27.99
C ASN A 313 12.13 7.34 -29.01
N ASN A 314 12.72 8.13 -29.92
CA ASN A 314 11.99 8.86 -30.96
C ASN A 314 11.07 7.97 -31.82
N GLN A 315 11.37 6.68 -31.95
CA GLN A 315 10.51 5.73 -32.68
C GLN A 315 9.17 5.48 -31.96
N PHE A 316 9.13 5.59 -30.62
CA PHE A 316 7.94 5.33 -29.82
C PHE A 316 7.18 6.59 -29.40
N ILE A 317 7.81 7.78 -29.55
CA ILE A 317 7.16 9.08 -29.24
C ILE A 317 5.87 9.26 -30.05
N HIS A 318 5.84 8.74 -31.28
CA HIS A 318 4.67 8.81 -32.15
C HIS A 318 3.75 7.59 -32.03
N SER A 319 4.12 6.56 -31.27
CA SER A 319 3.26 5.39 -31.03
C SER A 319 2.05 5.78 -30.20
N ASP A 320 0.89 5.21 -30.56
CA ASP A 320 -0.33 5.45 -29.80
C ASP A 320 -0.37 4.58 -28.53
N LEU A 321 0.40 5.03 -27.52
CA LEU A 321 0.47 4.34 -26.22
C LEU A 321 -0.90 4.33 -25.50
N SER A 322 -1.79 5.29 -25.78
CA SER A 322 -3.15 5.30 -25.23
C SER A 322 -4.00 4.17 -25.77
N ASN A 323 -4.04 3.99 -27.09
CA ASN A 323 -4.78 2.87 -27.70
C ASN A 323 -4.20 1.53 -27.24
N LEU A 324 -2.88 1.43 -27.13
CA LEU A 324 -2.22 0.24 -26.61
C LEU A 324 -2.64 -0.05 -25.15
N TYR A 325 -2.70 0.96 -24.28
CA TYR A 325 -3.16 0.82 -22.90
C TYR A 325 -4.61 0.28 -22.84
N PHE A 326 -5.51 0.82 -23.66
CA PHE A 326 -6.92 0.38 -23.65
C PHE A 326 -7.11 -1.03 -24.24
N SER A 327 -6.31 -1.42 -25.22
CA SER A 327 -6.39 -2.76 -25.85
C SER A 327 -5.63 -3.85 -25.10
N GLU A 328 -4.67 -3.49 -24.23
CA GLU A 328 -3.83 -4.44 -23.51
C GLU A 328 -4.58 -5.13 -22.38
N SER A 329 -4.35 -6.42 -22.18
CA SER A 329 -4.91 -7.21 -21.09
C SER A 329 -3.91 -7.46 -19.95
N ASP A 330 -2.61 -7.43 -20.27
CA ASP A 330 -1.53 -7.67 -19.32
C ASP A 330 -1.33 -6.47 -18.40
N GLN A 331 -1.43 -6.73 -17.08
CA GLN A 331 -1.38 -5.67 -16.08
C GLN A 331 0.02 -5.05 -15.91
N ASP A 332 1.10 -5.81 -16.12
CA ASP A 332 2.46 -5.31 -16.00
C ASP A 332 2.79 -4.38 -17.17
N ILE A 333 2.30 -4.70 -18.37
CA ILE A 333 2.39 -3.80 -19.53
C ILE A 333 1.61 -2.52 -19.26
N LYS A 334 0.35 -2.62 -18.80
CA LYS A 334 -0.45 -1.42 -18.46
C LYS A 334 0.25 -0.51 -17.46
N VAL A 335 0.86 -1.10 -16.42
CA VAL A 335 1.67 -0.34 -15.44
C VAL A 335 2.80 0.40 -16.14
N GLY A 336 3.57 -0.27 -16.98
CA GLY A 336 4.69 0.32 -17.71
C GLY A 336 4.24 1.45 -18.66
N LEU A 337 3.14 1.24 -19.39
CA LEU A 337 2.56 2.24 -20.29
C LEU A 337 2.11 3.51 -19.55
N ILE A 338 1.37 3.37 -18.44
CA ILE A 338 0.96 4.52 -17.62
C ILE A 338 2.17 5.27 -17.09
N LYS A 339 3.18 4.55 -16.64
CA LYS A 339 4.43 5.15 -16.19
C LYS A 339 5.11 5.97 -17.29
N ALA A 340 5.26 5.40 -18.47
CA ALA A 340 5.85 6.10 -19.61
C ALA A 340 5.02 7.32 -20.01
N MET A 341 3.70 7.21 -20.12
CA MET A 341 2.82 8.33 -20.44
C MET A 341 2.85 9.44 -19.41
N ALA A 342 2.87 9.10 -18.12
CA ALA A 342 2.92 10.05 -17.02
C ALA A 342 4.23 10.84 -16.96
N SER A 343 5.35 10.26 -17.42
CA SER A 343 6.66 10.93 -17.42
C SER A 343 6.85 11.89 -18.59
N THR A 344 6.05 11.78 -19.66
CA THR A 344 6.15 12.68 -20.83
C THR A 344 5.35 13.96 -20.69
N GLU A 345 4.39 14.01 -19.75
CA GLU A 345 3.45 15.14 -19.57
C GLU A 345 2.74 15.58 -20.85
N ASN A 346 2.65 14.68 -21.85
CA ASN A 346 2.05 14.96 -23.15
C ASN A 346 0.53 14.94 -23.06
N PRO A 347 -0.18 16.03 -23.42
CA PRO A 347 -1.63 16.15 -23.27
C PRO A 347 -2.43 15.09 -24.04
N ARG A 348 -1.89 14.49 -25.07
CA ARG A 348 -2.57 13.40 -25.81
C ARG A 348 -2.85 12.15 -24.95
N PHE A 349 -2.15 12.00 -23.81
CA PHE A 349 -2.29 10.86 -22.92
C PHE A 349 -3.29 11.09 -21.78
N PHE A 350 -3.92 12.27 -21.71
CA PHE A 350 -4.76 12.63 -20.56
C PHE A 350 -5.92 11.65 -20.35
N THR A 351 -6.53 11.12 -21.42
CA THR A 351 -7.64 10.16 -21.33
C THR A 351 -7.22 8.84 -20.68
N ALA A 352 -6.07 8.29 -21.07
CA ALA A 352 -5.54 7.07 -20.47
C ALA A 352 -5.14 7.29 -19.01
N LEU A 353 -4.55 8.43 -18.67
CA LEU A 353 -4.21 8.79 -17.31
C LEU A 353 -5.48 9.02 -16.45
N LEU A 354 -6.52 9.64 -17.01
CA LEU A 354 -7.80 9.85 -16.33
C LEU A 354 -8.50 8.52 -16.02
N ASP A 355 -8.47 7.58 -16.98
CA ASP A 355 -8.96 6.21 -16.78
C ASP A 355 -8.17 5.52 -15.66
N ALA A 356 -6.84 5.57 -15.71
CA ALA A 356 -5.96 4.93 -14.74
C ALA A 356 -6.20 5.38 -13.29
N VAL A 357 -6.59 6.65 -13.06
CA VAL A 357 -7.00 7.13 -11.72
C VAL A 357 -8.23 6.39 -11.22
N GLY A 358 -9.15 6.02 -12.11
CA GLY A 358 -10.40 5.35 -11.78
C GLY A 358 -10.33 3.82 -11.63
N VAL A 359 -9.23 3.19 -12.02
CA VAL A 359 -9.07 1.73 -12.01
C VAL A 359 -9.34 1.15 -10.62
N GLU A 360 -10.14 0.08 -10.55
CA GLU A 360 -10.33 -0.67 -9.30
C GLU A 360 -9.03 -1.39 -8.89
N ILE A 361 -8.77 -1.36 -7.58
CA ILE A 361 -7.58 -2.04 -7.04
C ILE A 361 -7.89 -3.52 -6.82
N GLY A 362 -7.50 -4.38 -7.75
CA GLY A 362 -7.44 -5.83 -7.56
C GLY A 362 -6.10 -6.30 -7.01
N ASN A 363 -5.03 -5.51 -7.20
CA ASN A 363 -3.69 -5.80 -6.71
C ASN A 363 -2.90 -4.51 -6.41
N HIS A 364 -1.75 -4.63 -5.76
CA HIS A 364 -0.90 -3.50 -5.37
C HIS A 364 -0.33 -2.68 -6.54
N CYS A 365 -0.20 -3.28 -7.73
CA CYS A 365 0.28 -2.58 -8.91
C CYS A 365 -0.69 -1.49 -9.36
N GLN A 366 -1.99 -1.78 -9.34
CA GLN A 366 -3.05 -0.85 -9.72
C GLN A 366 -3.11 0.37 -8.79
N GLY A 367 -2.90 0.19 -7.48
CA GLY A 367 -2.79 1.32 -6.55
C GLY A 367 -1.66 2.29 -6.91
N ASN A 368 -0.53 1.77 -7.39
CA ASN A 368 0.58 2.60 -7.82
C ASN A 368 0.26 3.42 -9.08
N ILE A 369 -0.37 2.80 -10.09
CA ILE A 369 -0.75 3.51 -11.34
C ILE A 369 -1.70 4.66 -11.06
N ARG A 370 -2.69 4.47 -10.17
CA ARG A 370 -3.62 5.53 -9.76
C ARG A 370 -2.90 6.76 -9.24
N ARG A 371 -1.93 6.57 -8.35
CA ARG A 371 -1.16 7.66 -7.72
C ARG A 371 -0.32 8.42 -8.72
N ILE A 372 0.35 7.69 -9.62
CA ILE A 372 1.18 8.26 -10.67
C ILE A 372 0.35 9.08 -11.64
N ALA A 373 -0.74 8.50 -12.14
CA ALA A 373 -1.64 9.18 -13.05
C ALA A 373 -2.22 10.45 -12.42
N THR A 374 -2.59 10.39 -11.13
CA THR A 374 -3.09 11.55 -10.38
C THR A 374 -2.09 12.70 -10.36
N CYS A 375 -0.82 12.44 -10.03
CA CYS A 375 0.21 13.48 -10.02
C CYS A 375 0.52 14.02 -11.43
N ALA A 376 0.56 13.15 -12.45
CA ALA A 376 0.80 13.56 -13.83
C ALA A 376 -0.31 14.50 -14.34
N LEU A 377 -1.56 14.20 -14.05
CA LEU A 377 -2.71 15.05 -14.41
C LEU A 377 -2.64 16.43 -13.74
N GLY A 378 -2.20 16.49 -12.47
CA GLY A 378 -1.96 17.76 -11.77
C GLY A 378 -0.93 18.62 -12.50
N ARG A 379 0.21 18.04 -12.90
CA ARG A 379 1.25 18.72 -13.65
C ARG A 379 0.79 19.21 -15.03
N MET A 380 -0.03 18.43 -15.73
CA MET A 380 -0.57 18.84 -17.03
C MET A 380 -1.42 20.11 -16.94
N ILE A 381 -2.15 20.32 -15.85
CA ILE A 381 -2.90 21.57 -15.61
C ILE A 381 -1.93 22.70 -15.24
N SER A 382 -1.05 22.49 -14.27
CA SER A 382 -0.15 23.54 -13.77
C SER A 382 0.77 24.12 -14.86
N GLN A 383 1.14 23.29 -15.84
CA GLN A 383 1.97 23.69 -16.98
C GLN A 383 1.16 24.20 -18.18
N ASN A 384 -0.16 24.32 -18.07
CA ASN A 384 -1.06 24.76 -19.15
C ASN A 384 -0.97 23.89 -20.43
N HIS A 385 -0.69 22.60 -20.30
CA HIS A 385 -0.56 21.69 -21.44
C HIS A 385 -1.91 21.23 -22.01
N ILE A 386 -3.03 21.52 -21.33
CA ILE A 386 -4.37 21.03 -21.69
C ILE A 386 -5.37 22.19 -21.81
N ASN A 387 -6.43 21.94 -22.58
CA ASN A 387 -7.53 22.90 -22.72
C ASN A 387 -8.43 22.92 -21.47
N LYS A 388 -9.32 23.94 -21.40
CA LYS A 388 -10.20 24.15 -20.23
C LYS A 388 -11.14 22.98 -19.95
N GLU A 389 -11.66 22.32 -21.00
CA GLU A 389 -12.60 21.20 -20.88
C GLU A 389 -11.91 19.97 -20.27
N ALA A 390 -10.73 19.62 -20.76
CA ALA A 390 -9.92 18.55 -20.19
C ALA A 390 -9.48 18.87 -18.75
N ALA A 391 -9.11 20.12 -18.47
CA ALA A 391 -8.77 20.56 -17.11
C ALA A 391 -9.95 20.38 -16.15
N GLN A 392 -11.17 20.73 -16.58
CA GLN A 392 -12.36 20.51 -15.76
C GLN A 392 -12.60 19.02 -15.46
N SER A 393 -12.47 18.15 -16.47
CA SER A 393 -12.59 16.68 -16.28
C SER A 393 -11.55 16.13 -15.30
N ILE A 394 -10.32 16.66 -15.33
CA ILE A 394 -9.27 16.28 -14.38
C ILE A 394 -9.64 16.73 -12.97
N ILE A 395 -10.09 17.98 -12.78
CA ILE A 395 -10.47 18.50 -11.46
C ILE A 395 -11.61 17.68 -10.85
N GLU A 396 -12.62 17.31 -11.64
CA GLU A 396 -13.70 16.43 -11.19
C GLU A 396 -13.18 15.06 -10.76
N LYS A 397 -12.24 14.48 -11.49
CA LYS A 397 -11.60 13.22 -11.11
C LYS A 397 -10.75 13.37 -9.85
N LEU A 398 -10.05 14.47 -9.65
CA LEU A 398 -9.30 14.75 -8.43
C LEU A 398 -10.21 14.96 -7.23
N ALA A 399 -11.36 15.60 -7.41
CA ALA A 399 -12.40 15.75 -6.37
C ALA A 399 -12.92 14.39 -5.91
N TRP A 400 -13.15 13.46 -6.85
CA TRP A 400 -13.47 12.08 -6.53
C TRP A 400 -12.30 11.37 -5.84
N ALA A 401 -11.07 11.51 -6.35
CA ALA A 401 -9.89 10.80 -5.84
C ALA A 401 -9.55 11.20 -4.40
N ILE A 402 -9.68 12.49 -4.05
CA ILE A 402 -9.32 12.99 -2.71
C ILE A 402 -10.30 12.52 -1.61
N THR A 403 -11.48 12.03 -2.00
CA THR A 403 -12.50 11.50 -1.08
C THR A 403 -12.61 9.98 -1.12
N LYS A 404 -11.81 9.28 -1.95
CA LYS A 404 -11.92 7.82 -2.12
C LYS A 404 -11.46 7.08 -0.85
N PRO A 405 -12.36 6.35 -0.15
CA PRO A 405 -12.06 5.82 1.18
C PRO A 405 -11.09 4.63 1.20
N ASP A 406 -11.01 3.88 0.11
CA ASP A 406 -10.27 2.62 0.03
C ASP A 406 -8.76 2.78 -0.19
N ASP A 407 -8.29 3.96 -0.60
CA ASP A 407 -6.88 4.21 -0.93
C ASP A 407 -6.36 5.53 -0.35
N TRP A 408 -5.71 5.45 0.82
CA TRP A 408 -5.08 6.62 1.43
C TRP A 408 -4.00 7.25 0.53
N GLY A 409 -3.26 6.43 -0.22
CA GLY A 409 -2.21 6.91 -1.11
C GLY A 409 -2.77 7.66 -2.33
N LEU A 410 -3.96 7.31 -2.80
CA LEU A 410 -4.67 8.06 -3.83
C LEU A 410 -5.12 9.43 -3.30
N ARG A 411 -5.72 9.47 -2.10
CA ARG A 411 -6.12 10.74 -1.47
C ARG A 411 -4.92 11.65 -1.21
N TYR A 412 -3.81 11.06 -0.75
CA TYR A 412 -2.54 11.75 -0.58
C TYR A 412 -2.04 12.35 -1.92
N SER A 413 -2.02 11.54 -2.99
CA SER A 413 -1.59 11.97 -4.32
C SER A 413 -2.49 13.06 -4.91
N ALA A 414 -3.80 12.96 -4.67
CA ALA A 414 -4.76 13.99 -5.09
C ALA A 414 -4.49 15.34 -4.38
N SER A 415 -4.09 15.32 -3.11
CA SER A 415 -3.69 16.54 -2.40
C SER A 415 -2.42 17.19 -2.99
N LEU A 416 -1.45 16.37 -3.44
CA LEU A 416 -0.28 16.84 -4.17
C LEU A 416 -0.66 17.51 -5.51
N ALA A 417 -1.51 16.85 -6.28
CA ALA A 417 -1.97 17.35 -7.57
C ALA A 417 -2.74 18.68 -7.43
N LEU A 418 -3.65 18.78 -6.45
CA LEU A 418 -4.41 20.00 -6.17
C LEU A 418 -3.54 21.15 -5.68
N GLU A 419 -2.49 20.85 -4.87
CA GLU A 419 -1.49 21.85 -4.49
C GLU A 419 -0.75 22.40 -5.72
N GLU A 420 -0.37 21.54 -6.64
CA GLU A 420 0.38 21.91 -7.84
C GLU A 420 -0.45 22.74 -8.83
N ILE A 421 -1.76 22.44 -8.94
CA ILE A 421 -2.72 23.20 -9.73
C ILE A 421 -2.92 24.63 -9.18
N SER A 422 -2.99 24.77 -7.86
CA SER A 422 -3.02 26.05 -7.11
C SER A 422 -4.05 27.08 -7.60
N THR A 423 -5.29 26.65 -7.81
CA THR A 423 -6.43 27.50 -8.18
C THR A 423 -7.41 27.66 -7.00
N ASN A 424 -8.32 28.65 -7.06
CA ASN A 424 -9.40 28.78 -6.09
C ASN A 424 -10.21 27.48 -5.94
N GLN A 425 -10.52 26.82 -7.06
CA GLN A 425 -11.25 25.56 -7.06
C GLN A 425 -10.45 24.43 -6.37
N SER A 426 -9.14 24.35 -6.59
CA SER A 426 -8.30 23.37 -5.87
C SER A 426 -8.24 23.66 -4.36
N THR A 427 -8.22 24.91 -3.95
CA THR A 427 -8.25 25.32 -2.53
C THR A 427 -9.59 24.98 -1.87
N GLU A 428 -10.71 25.14 -2.56
CA GLU A 428 -12.03 24.75 -2.09
C GLU A 428 -12.12 23.22 -1.89
N LEU A 429 -11.63 22.44 -2.85
CA LEU A 429 -11.59 20.98 -2.75
C LEU A 429 -10.70 20.49 -1.59
N LEU A 430 -9.53 21.08 -1.39
CA LEU A 430 -8.65 20.79 -0.25
C LEU A 430 -9.33 21.15 1.07
N THR A 431 -10.07 22.27 1.11
CA THR A 431 -10.81 22.70 2.31
C THR A 431 -11.94 21.75 2.64
N MET A 432 -12.70 21.30 1.64
CA MET A 432 -13.74 20.30 1.80
C MET A 432 -13.16 18.97 2.29
N ALA A 433 -12.10 18.48 1.64
CA ALA A 433 -11.46 17.22 1.97
C ALA A 433 -10.88 17.24 3.39
N SER A 434 -10.31 18.36 3.85
CA SER A 434 -9.76 18.47 5.21
C SER A 434 -10.79 18.31 6.33
N ARG A 435 -12.09 18.50 6.03
CA ARG A 435 -13.18 18.30 6.99
C ARG A 435 -13.67 16.85 7.05
N LEU A 436 -13.45 16.08 5.98
CA LEU A 436 -13.92 14.71 5.81
C LEU A 436 -12.85 13.67 6.11
N GLU A 437 -11.56 14.04 6.01
CA GLU A 437 -10.44 13.11 6.13
C GLU A 437 -10.21 12.67 7.58
N SER A 438 -10.17 11.37 7.80
CA SER A 438 -9.91 10.75 9.10
C SER A 438 -8.50 10.21 9.27
N ASP A 439 -7.78 9.98 8.17
CA ASP A 439 -6.39 9.53 8.19
C ASP A 439 -5.45 10.69 8.55
N ALA A 440 -4.74 10.57 9.66
CA ALA A 440 -3.93 11.65 10.21
C ALA A 440 -2.83 12.13 9.25
N VAL A 441 -2.21 11.22 8.48
CA VAL A 441 -1.13 11.55 7.54
C VAL A 441 -1.69 12.25 6.30
N VAL A 442 -2.80 11.75 5.76
CA VAL A 442 -3.48 12.39 4.62
C VAL A 442 -4.02 13.77 5.01
N LEU A 443 -4.66 13.89 6.17
CA LEU A 443 -5.14 15.18 6.70
C LEU A 443 -4.00 16.18 6.85
N MET A 444 -2.87 15.75 7.37
CA MET A 444 -1.68 16.60 7.51
C MET A 444 -1.19 17.07 6.14
N ARG A 445 -1.13 16.18 5.15
CA ARG A 445 -0.72 16.54 3.79
C ARG A 445 -1.70 17.49 3.11
N ILE A 446 -3.02 17.28 3.29
CA ILE A 446 -4.07 18.19 2.79
C ILE A 446 -3.91 19.59 3.41
N ASN A 447 -3.66 19.68 4.71
CA ASN A 447 -3.46 20.96 5.38
C ASN A 447 -2.22 21.70 4.88
N LEU A 448 -1.10 20.98 4.64
CA LEU A 448 0.09 21.57 4.01
C LEU A 448 -0.22 22.12 2.61
N ALA A 449 -0.92 21.35 1.77
CA ALA A 449 -1.34 21.79 0.45
C ALA A 449 -2.19 23.07 0.51
N LYS A 450 -3.17 23.08 1.43
CA LYS A 450 -4.05 24.22 1.64
C LYS A 450 -3.32 25.48 2.07
N HIS A 451 -2.35 25.36 2.97
CA HIS A 451 -1.55 26.52 3.38
C HIS A 451 -0.72 27.11 2.25
N LYS A 452 -0.16 26.27 1.38
CA LYS A 452 0.61 26.75 0.23
C LYS A 452 -0.27 27.42 -0.82
N THR A 453 -1.47 26.88 -1.09
CA THR A 453 -2.39 27.48 -2.09
C THR A 453 -3.06 28.77 -1.64
N VAL A 454 -3.17 29.05 -0.34
CA VAL A 454 -3.73 30.29 0.20
C VAL A 454 -2.70 31.44 0.22
N ASN A 455 -1.41 31.12 0.25
CA ASN A 455 -0.33 32.11 0.33
C ASN A 455 0.24 32.49 -1.05
N LEU A 456 -0.32 32.00 -2.14
CA LEU A 456 -0.06 32.39 -3.53
C LEU A 456 -1.18 33.29 -4.05
#